data_0c488d6f756aead1ded5316e39d3fac6
#
_entry.id   0c488d6f756aead1ded5316e39d3fac6
#
_cell.length_a   1.000
_cell.length_b   1.000
_cell.length_c   1.000
_cell.angle_alpha   90.00
_cell.angle_beta   90.00
_cell.angle_gamma   90.00
#
_symmetry.space_group_name_H-M   'P 1'
#
loop_
_entity.id
_entity.type
_entity.pdbx_description
1 polymer ?
#
loop_
_entity_poly.entity_id
_entity_poly.type
_entity_poly.pdbx_seq_one_letter_code
_entity_poly.pdbx_strand_id
1 'polypeptide(L)'
;MKKKIGLYAVLAALVILAAACGSSENALETAAASETTSASNAAVYEHENTSHEEVSLIDCIHSDSRSFRIYDDMSSEYETEGRLMAGVVTHHLLAGRMISGFFKTAAAARSDDIETVVIVAPMHYPERDMLCTTLSDWNTDLGRVSTDRELSERFIAELGAVSDDDMLEKDHSAAVLMPFVRYYFPEAKTACLLVSGRSEPIISADIAQLLKEMAAEKNCLFVFSIDFSHYLDPDMTAEMDSITLDAVMSRDTELISRMTDDNLDTPRGMCAFIELCSLMGWDITELDHSDSLKESGLPYNSASFGEGLTSYFIFGGTEKQ
;
A
#
# COMPACT_ATOMS: atom_id res chain seq x y z
N MET A 1 6.21 30.85 -29.44
CA MET A 1 5.35 30.71 -28.25
C MET A 1 3.99 30.21 -28.71
N LYS A 2 3.72 28.89 -28.72
CA LYS A 2 2.43 28.31 -29.05
C LYS A 2 2.08 27.33 -27.88
N LYS A 3 1.01 27.66 -27.24
CA LYS A 3 0.22 27.05 -26.16
C LYS A 3 0.36 25.54 -26.01
N LYS A 4 0.89 25.11 -24.86
CA LYS A 4 0.61 23.80 -24.23
C LYS A 4 -0.50 24.02 -23.18
N ILE A 5 -1.72 24.10 -23.62
CA ILE A 5 -2.92 24.11 -22.78
C ILE A 5 -3.85 23.08 -23.41
N GLY A 6 -3.95 21.90 -22.85
CA GLY A 6 -4.87 20.91 -23.38
C GLY A 6 -4.82 19.50 -22.78
N LEU A 7 -3.90 19.20 -21.87
CA LEU A 7 -3.78 17.82 -21.37
C LEU A 7 -4.30 17.63 -19.94
N TYR A 8 -4.42 18.68 -19.16
CA TYR A 8 -4.83 18.59 -17.74
C TYR A 8 -6.34 18.50 -17.50
N ALA A 9 -7.16 18.84 -18.48
CA ALA A 9 -8.62 18.87 -18.34
C ALA A 9 -9.29 17.47 -18.47
N VAL A 10 -8.57 16.44 -18.86
CA VAL A 10 -9.15 15.11 -19.11
C VAL A 10 -9.02 14.20 -17.89
N LEU A 11 -8.06 14.43 -17.00
CA LEU A 11 -7.87 13.59 -15.80
C LEU A 11 -8.89 13.87 -14.69
N ALA A 12 -9.35 15.11 -14.54
CA ALA A 12 -10.31 15.48 -13.50
C ALA A 12 -11.71 14.88 -13.70
N ALA A 13 -12.06 14.41 -14.89
CA ALA A 13 -13.37 13.85 -15.19
C ALA A 13 -13.50 12.35 -14.89
N LEU A 14 -12.40 11.63 -14.66
CA LEU A 14 -12.43 10.17 -14.45
C LEU A 14 -12.51 9.76 -12.97
N VAL A 15 -12.14 10.62 -12.04
CA VAL A 15 -12.10 10.30 -10.60
C VAL A 15 -13.48 10.45 -9.92
N ILE A 16 -14.44 11.18 -10.54
CA ILE A 16 -15.76 11.45 -9.94
C ILE A 16 -16.82 10.36 -10.24
N LEU A 17 -16.52 9.35 -11.06
CA LEU A 17 -17.53 8.36 -11.50
C LEU A 17 -17.53 7.04 -10.72
N ALA A 18 -16.70 6.85 -9.72
CA ALA A 18 -16.61 5.59 -8.95
C ALA A 18 -17.51 5.52 -7.69
N ALA A 19 -18.28 6.57 -7.37
CA ALA A 19 -19.06 6.65 -6.13
C ALA A 19 -20.57 6.48 -6.26
N ALA A 20 -21.13 6.02 -7.39
CA ALA A 20 -22.57 5.77 -7.48
C ALA A 20 -22.90 4.63 -8.43
N CYS A 21 -23.20 3.45 -7.88
CA CYS A 21 -24.32 2.60 -8.30
C CYS A 21 -24.48 1.39 -7.39
N GLY A 22 -25.51 1.43 -6.56
CA GLY A 22 -26.04 0.29 -5.85
C GLY A 22 -27.10 -0.43 -6.67
N SER A 23 -27.25 -1.70 -6.38
CA SER A 23 -28.41 -2.60 -6.47
C SER A 23 -29.25 -2.70 -7.74
N SER A 24 -29.39 -3.93 -8.26
CA SER A 24 -30.70 -4.60 -8.41
C SER A 24 -30.56 -6.07 -8.84
N GLU A 25 -31.52 -6.83 -8.36
CA GLU A 25 -31.71 -8.28 -8.29
C GLU A 25 -32.12 -8.99 -9.59
N ASN A 26 -31.92 -10.32 -9.55
CA ASN A 26 -32.76 -11.41 -10.10
C ASN A 26 -32.94 -11.62 -11.61
N ALA A 27 -32.57 -12.81 -12.05
CA ALA A 27 -33.56 -13.83 -12.51
C ALA A 27 -32.90 -15.19 -12.80
N LEU A 28 -33.53 -16.23 -12.25
CA LEU A 28 -33.38 -17.65 -12.57
C LEU A 28 -33.77 -17.94 -14.04
N GLU A 29 -33.10 -18.90 -14.68
CA GLU A 29 -33.80 -19.88 -15.48
C GLU A 29 -32.98 -21.18 -15.64
N THR A 30 -33.68 -22.26 -15.38
CA THR A 30 -33.32 -23.69 -15.49
C THR A 30 -33.52 -24.22 -16.89
N ALA A 31 -32.65 -25.11 -17.39
CA ALA A 31 -33.08 -26.17 -18.32
C ALA A 31 -32.11 -27.36 -18.32
N ALA A 32 -32.71 -28.53 -18.40
CA ALA A 32 -32.25 -29.88 -18.10
C ALA A 32 -31.51 -30.61 -19.22
N ALA A 33 -30.69 -31.54 -18.79
CA ALA A 33 -30.37 -32.90 -19.24
C ALA A 33 -30.43 -33.32 -20.73
N SER A 34 -29.36 -33.97 -21.20
CA SER A 34 -29.47 -35.26 -21.91
C SER A 34 -28.17 -36.06 -21.80
N GLU A 35 -28.31 -37.28 -21.29
CA GLU A 35 -27.32 -38.37 -21.28
C GLU A 35 -27.06 -38.93 -22.67
N THR A 36 -25.81 -39.26 -22.99
CA THR A 36 -25.50 -40.39 -23.84
C THR A 36 -24.20 -41.05 -23.42
N THR A 37 -24.31 -42.28 -23.02
CA THR A 37 -23.27 -43.27 -22.72
C THR A 37 -22.52 -43.70 -23.97
N SER A 38 -21.17 -43.80 -23.85
CA SER A 38 -20.40 -44.75 -24.64
C SER A 38 -19.14 -45.15 -23.87
N ALA A 39 -18.96 -46.43 -23.71
CA ALA A 39 -17.92 -47.10 -22.95
C ALA A 39 -16.65 -47.33 -23.77
N SER A 40 -15.56 -47.48 -23.01
CA SER A 40 -14.36 -48.28 -23.20
C SER A 40 -13.10 -47.55 -23.70
N ASN A 41 -12.12 -47.40 -22.85
CA ASN A 41 -10.86 -48.15 -22.78
C ASN A 41 -10.00 -47.64 -21.60
N ALA A 42 -9.78 -48.56 -20.68
CA ALA A 42 -8.88 -48.31 -19.55
C ALA A 42 -7.41 -48.31 -20.02
N ALA A 43 -6.79 -47.19 -19.97
CA ALA A 43 -5.33 -47.06 -19.87
C ALA A 43 -5.05 -46.55 -18.47
N VAL A 44 -4.38 -47.35 -17.66
CA VAL A 44 -3.89 -47.01 -16.34
C VAL A 44 -2.75 -46.00 -16.54
N TYR A 45 -3.07 -44.74 -16.36
CA TYR A 45 -2.07 -43.73 -16.09
C TYR A 45 -1.97 -43.56 -14.57
N GLU A 46 -0.80 -43.92 -14.01
CA GLU A 46 -0.45 -43.53 -12.67
C GLU A 46 -0.47 -42.01 -12.62
N HIS A 47 -1.50 -41.45 -12.02
CA HIS A 47 -1.51 -40.04 -11.63
C HIS A 47 -0.54 -39.89 -10.46
N GLU A 48 0.65 -39.34 -10.72
CA GLU A 48 1.39 -38.62 -9.70
C GLU A 48 0.45 -37.53 -9.20
N ASN A 49 -0.04 -37.75 -7.99
CA ASN A 49 -0.91 -36.82 -7.29
C ASN A 49 -0.03 -35.69 -6.71
N THR A 50 0.48 -34.81 -7.60
CA THR A 50 0.96 -33.52 -7.17
C THR A 50 -0.26 -32.71 -6.84
N SER A 51 -0.64 -32.68 -5.56
CA SER A 51 -1.58 -31.73 -5.03
C SER A 51 -0.97 -30.33 -5.24
N HIS A 52 -1.28 -29.71 -6.38
CA HIS A 52 -1.17 -28.26 -6.49
C HIS A 52 -2.16 -27.69 -5.49
N GLU A 53 -1.71 -27.23 -4.34
CA GLU A 53 -2.50 -26.36 -3.48
C GLU A 53 -2.98 -25.20 -4.36
N GLU A 54 -4.28 -25.13 -4.57
CA GLU A 54 -4.91 -24.05 -5.33
C GLU A 54 -4.69 -22.78 -4.50
N VAL A 55 -3.77 -21.92 -4.97
CA VAL A 55 -3.42 -20.70 -4.28
C VAL A 55 -4.60 -19.74 -4.38
N SER A 56 -5.18 -19.37 -3.25
CA SER A 56 -6.22 -18.34 -3.17
C SER A 56 -5.71 -17.01 -3.72
N LEU A 57 -6.61 -16.24 -4.35
CA LEU A 57 -6.32 -14.93 -4.94
C LEU A 57 -7.24 -13.87 -4.34
N ILE A 58 -6.70 -12.72 -4.06
CA ILE A 58 -7.42 -11.50 -3.69
C ILE A 58 -7.39 -10.55 -4.89
N ASP A 59 -8.54 -10.00 -5.28
CA ASP A 59 -8.58 -9.03 -6.37
C ASP A 59 -8.15 -7.64 -5.89
N CYS A 60 -7.16 -7.08 -6.56
CA CYS A 60 -6.76 -5.68 -6.33
C CYS A 60 -7.70 -4.75 -7.11
N ILE A 61 -8.86 -4.45 -6.52
CA ILE A 61 -9.92 -3.64 -7.14
C ILE A 61 -9.52 -2.17 -7.35
N HIS A 62 -8.42 -1.74 -6.76
CA HIS A 62 -7.89 -0.37 -6.85
C HIS A 62 -6.82 -0.21 -7.94
N SER A 63 -6.56 -1.25 -8.74
CA SER A 63 -5.57 -1.19 -9.81
C SER A 63 -6.16 -0.68 -11.13
N ASP A 64 -5.38 0.14 -11.87
CA ASP A 64 -5.66 0.55 -13.25
C ASP A 64 -4.34 0.77 -13.99
N SER A 65 -3.99 -0.15 -14.87
CA SER A 65 -2.73 -0.10 -15.63
C SER A 65 -2.55 1.14 -16.50
N ARG A 66 -3.64 1.80 -16.89
CA ARG A 66 -3.57 3.03 -17.69
C ARG A 66 -3.15 4.22 -16.82
N SER A 67 -3.75 4.34 -15.64
CA SER A 67 -3.38 5.37 -14.66
C SER A 67 -1.95 5.17 -14.18
N PHE A 68 -1.54 3.92 -13.98
CA PHE A 68 -0.19 3.58 -13.55
C PHE A 68 0.89 4.13 -14.50
N ARG A 69 0.73 3.96 -15.82
CA ARG A 69 1.69 4.51 -16.81
C ARG A 69 1.81 6.03 -16.74
N ILE A 70 0.70 6.71 -16.42
CA ILE A 70 0.72 8.17 -16.25
C ILE A 70 1.54 8.53 -15.02
N TYR A 71 1.37 7.80 -13.90
CA TYR A 71 2.14 8.03 -12.68
C TYR A 71 3.64 7.79 -12.90
N ASP A 72 4.00 6.70 -13.60
CA ASP A 72 5.39 6.41 -13.94
C ASP A 72 6.01 7.48 -14.82
N ASP A 73 5.30 7.93 -15.86
CA ASP A 73 5.75 8.99 -16.78
C ASP A 73 5.93 10.35 -16.08
N MET A 74 5.13 10.63 -15.03
CA MET A 74 5.18 11.88 -14.26
C MET A 74 6.17 11.84 -13.09
N SER A 75 6.65 10.67 -12.72
CA SER A 75 7.54 10.48 -11.57
C SER A 75 9.01 10.65 -11.94
N SER A 76 9.81 11.01 -10.94
CA SER A 76 11.27 11.00 -11.01
C SER A 76 11.82 10.25 -9.80
N GLU A 77 13.03 9.71 -9.96
CA GLU A 77 13.76 9.17 -8.80
C GLU A 77 14.09 10.28 -7.82
N TYR A 78 14.01 9.95 -6.54
CA TYR A 78 14.45 10.83 -5.46
C TYR A 78 15.96 10.69 -5.22
N GLU A 79 16.61 11.77 -4.87
CA GLU A 79 18.00 11.73 -4.42
C GLU A 79 18.06 11.18 -2.99
N THR A 80 18.88 10.16 -2.75
CA THR A 80 19.07 9.54 -1.43
C THR A 80 20.53 9.45 -1.05
N GLU A 81 20.84 9.75 0.22
CA GLU A 81 22.16 9.55 0.79
C GLU A 81 22.32 8.11 1.31
N GLY A 82 22.48 7.14 0.42
CA GLY A 82 22.61 5.74 0.77
C GLY A 82 21.55 4.84 0.15
N ARG A 83 21.51 3.59 0.60
CA ARG A 83 20.62 2.56 0.09
C ARG A 83 19.25 2.67 0.74
N LEU A 84 18.19 2.84 -0.05
CA LEU A 84 16.83 2.91 0.44
C LEU A 84 16.36 1.53 0.93
N MET A 85 16.13 1.39 2.23
CA MET A 85 15.77 0.14 2.89
C MET A 85 14.31 0.12 3.34
N ALA A 86 13.78 1.28 3.70
CA ALA A 86 12.42 1.47 4.12
C ALA A 86 11.89 2.81 3.62
N GLY A 87 10.57 2.99 3.65
CA GLY A 87 9.97 4.30 3.43
C GLY A 87 8.51 4.39 3.79
N VAL A 88 8.06 5.63 3.93
CA VAL A 88 6.65 5.97 4.06
C VAL A 88 6.17 6.46 2.71
N VAL A 89 5.04 5.94 2.25
CA VAL A 89 4.38 6.33 1.01
C VAL A 89 2.89 6.54 1.26
N THR A 90 2.28 7.47 0.52
CA THR A 90 0.83 7.65 0.52
C THR A 90 0.13 6.46 -0.18
N HIS A 91 -1.14 6.23 0.14
CA HIS A 91 -2.00 5.29 -0.59
C HIS A 91 -3.14 5.99 -1.35
N HIS A 92 -3.12 7.30 -1.44
CA HIS A 92 -4.07 8.08 -2.23
C HIS A 92 -3.55 8.22 -3.67
N LEU A 93 -4.21 7.57 -4.64
CA LEU A 93 -3.77 7.51 -6.04
C LEU A 93 -3.73 8.87 -6.74
N LEU A 94 -4.33 9.93 -6.18
CA LEU A 94 -4.13 11.28 -6.68
C LEU A 94 -2.66 11.69 -6.63
N ALA A 95 -1.91 11.21 -5.63
CA ALA A 95 -0.47 11.38 -5.50
C ALA A 95 0.33 10.20 -6.11
N GLY A 96 -0.24 9.47 -7.05
CA GLY A 96 0.37 8.29 -7.66
C GLY A 96 1.77 8.51 -8.25
N ARG A 97 2.10 9.75 -8.70
CA ARG A 97 3.46 10.11 -9.12
C ARG A 97 4.47 10.02 -7.97
N MET A 98 4.05 10.36 -6.74
CA MET A 98 4.93 10.30 -5.56
C MET A 98 5.18 8.85 -5.16
N ILE A 99 4.13 8.01 -5.16
CA ILE A 99 4.26 6.56 -4.95
C ILE A 99 5.22 5.97 -5.98
N SER A 100 5.00 6.29 -7.27
CA SER A 100 5.84 5.83 -8.37
C SER A 100 7.30 6.27 -8.20
N GLY A 101 7.54 7.52 -7.78
CA GLY A 101 8.88 8.06 -7.50
C GLY A 101 9.62 7.27 -6.43
N PHE A 102 8.94 6.92 -5.33
CA PHE A 102 9.52 6.07 -4.28
C PHE A 102 9.93 4.68 -4.80
N PHE A 103 9.00 3.97 -5.46
CA PHE A 103 9.26 2.64 -5.97
C PHE A 103 10.33 2.64 -7.07
N LYS A 104 10.33 3.67 -7.94
CA LYS A 104 11.37 3.88 -8.96
C LYS A 104 12.75 4.07 -8.34
N THR A 105 12.85 4.90 -7.29
CA THR A 105 14.09 5.11 -6.53
C THR A 105 14.61 3.82 -5.90
N ALA A 106 13.73 3.07 -5.26
CA ALA A 106 14.10 1.78 -4.66
C ALA A 106 14.55 0.77 -5.72
N ALA A 107 13.87 0.72 -6.87
CA ALA A 107 14.20 -0.20 -7.96
C ALA A 107 15.53 0.16 -8.64
N ALA A 108 15.83 1.44 -8.84
CA ALA A 108 17.08 1.89 -9.45
C ALA A 108 18.31 1.39 -8.66
N ALA A 109 18.19 1.29 -7.34
CA ALA A 109 19.29 0.85 -6.46
C ALA A 109 19.28 -0.66 -6.15
N ARG A 110 18.12 -1.35 -6.26
CA ARG A 110 17.93 -2.67 -5.64
C ARG A 110 17.00 -3.64 -6.38
N SER A 111 16.62 -3.40 -7.64
CA SER A 111 15.59 -4.21 -8.32
C SER A 111 15.86 -5.72 -8.29
N ASP A 112 17.12 -6.12 -8.42
CA ASP A 112 17.51 -7.53 -8.49
C ASP A 112 17.77 -8.16 -7.11
N ASP A 113 17.77 -7.36 -6.04
CA ASP A 113 18.10 -7.81 -4.69
C ASP A 113 16.85 -7.99 -3.80
N ILE A 114 15.75 -7.29 -4.09
CA ILE A 114 14.56 -7.32 -3.23
C ILE A 114 13.80 -8.63 -3.43
N GLU A 115 13.78 -9.46 -2.39
CA GLU A 115 13.05 -10.73 -2.36
C GLU A 115 11.61 -10.52 -1.92
N THR A 116 11.37 -9.60 -0.96
CA THR A 116 10.04 -9.32 -0.43
C THR A 116 9.83 -7.83 -0.16
N VAL A 117 8.69 -7.31 -0.60
CA VAL A 117 8.19 -5.99 -0.20
C VAL A 117 7.22 -6.20 0.97
N VAL A 118 7.62 -5.73 2.15
CA VAL A 118 6.79 -5.82 3.37
C VAL A 118 6.02 -4.52 3.52
N ILE A 119 4.68 -4.60 3.56
CA ILE A 119 3.80 -3.44 3.62
C ILE A 119 3.09 -3.42 4.96
N VAL A 120 3.25 -2.32 5.70
CA VAL A 120 2.48 -1.99 6.92
C VAL A 120 1.56 -0.83 6.59
N ALA A 121 0.26 -1.00 6.81
CA ALA A 121 -0.74 -0.02 6.39
C ALA A 121 -1.85 0.16 7.45
N PRO A 122 -2.60 1.27 7.45
CA PRO A 122 -3.75 1.43 8.32
C PRO A 122 -4.86 0.46 7.94
N MET A 123 -5.69 0.13 8.93
CA MET A 123 -6.97 -0.53 8.71
C MET A 123 -8.09 0.50 8.80
N HIS A 124 -8.69 0.86 7.65
CA HIS A 124 -9.74 1.90 7.59
C HIS A 124 -11.10 1.43 8.12
N TYR A 125 -11.33 0.11 8.18
CA TYR A 125 -12.62 -0.46 8.59
C TYR A 125 -12.50 -1.35 9.84
N PRO A 126 -11.84 -0.89 10.93
CA PRO A 126 -11.65 -1.73 12.09
C PRO A 126 -12.96 -1.90 12.87
N GLU A 127 -13.46 -3.12 12.97
CA GLU A 127 -14.57 -3.43 13.88
C GLU A 127 -14.09 -3.49 15.34
N ARG A 128 -12.82 -3.83 15.55
CA ARG A 128 -12.17 -4.01 16.85
C ARG A 128 -10.67 -3.71 16.75
N ASP A 129 -9.99 -3.71 17.90
CA ASP A 129 -8.53 -3.77 17.96
C ASP A 129 -8.05 -5.09 17.37
N MET A 130 -7.35 -5.02 16.23
CA MET A 130 -6.85 -6.19 15.52
C MET A 130 -5.75 -5.81 14.53
N LEU A 131 -4.97 -6.83 14.16
CA LEU A 131 -4.07 -6.83 13.04
C LEU A 131 -4.58 -7.81 12.00
N CYS A 132 -4.49 -7.48 10.72
CA CYS A 132 -4.85 -8.38 9.63
C CYS A 132 -3.70 -8.58 8.66
N THR A 133 -3.62 -9.79 8.12
CA THR A 133 -2.70 -10.17 7.05
C THR A 133 -3.42 -11.08 6.05
N THR A 134 -2.72 -11.51 5.00
CA THR A 134 -3.21 -12.53 4.06
C THR A 134 -2.15 -13.57 3.77
N LEU A 135 -2.60 -14.78 3.43
CA LEU A 135 -1.79 -15.86 2.86
C LEU A 135 -2.09 -16.06 1.37
N SER A 136 -3.04 -15.30 0.83
CA SER A 136 -3.45 -15.35 -0.58
C SER A 136 -2.60 -14.42 -1.43
N ASP A 137 -2.43 -14.74 -2.70
CA ASP A 137 -1.75 -13.88 -3.64
C ASP A 137 -2.69 -12.79 -4.15
N TRP A 138 -2.12 -11.73 -4.70
CA TRP A 138 -2.86 -10.60 -5.24
C TRP A 138 -3.00 -10.69 -6.75
N ASN A 139 -4.20 -10.47 -7.25
CA ASN A 139 -4.50 -10.34 -8.66
C ASN A 139 -4.63 -8.87 -9.04
N THR A 140 -3.67 -8.34 -9.79
CA THR A 140 -3.71 -6.97 -10.32
C THR A 140 -3.87 -7.00 -11.84
N ASP A 141 -4.29 -5.91 -12.45
CA ASP A 141 -4.36 -5.80 -13.91
C ASP A 141 -2.97 -5.72 -14.60
N LEU A 142 -1.88 -5.58 -13.81
CA LEU A 142 -0.49 -5.73 -14.26
C LEU A 142 0.04 -7.15 -14.09
N GLY A 143 -0.74 -8.05 -13.50
CA GLY A 143 -0.40 -9.44 -13.22
C GLY A 143 -0.39 -9.77 -11.74
N ARG A 144 -0.09 -11.03 -11.44
CA ARG A 144 -0.09 -11.57 -10.07
C ARG A 144 1.08 -11.06 -9.26
N VAL A 145 0.84 -10.74 -8.00
CA VAL A 145 1.85 -10.50 -6.96
C VAL A 145 1.76 -11.64 -5.96
N SER A 146 2.84 -12.38 -5.79
CA SER A 146 2.87 -13.52 -4.88
C SER A 146 3.03 -13.07 -3.43
N THR A 147 2.35 -13.74 -2.51
CA THR A 147 2.51 -13.50 -1.08
C THR A 147 3.68 -14.30 -0.51
N ASP A 148 4.52 -13.66 0.27
CA ASP A 148 5.51 -14.32 1.12
C ASP A 148 4.81 -14.89 2.35
N ARG A 149 4.31 -16.12 2.21
CA ARG A 149 3.51 -16.78 3.24
C ARG A 149 4.30 -16.99 4.53
N GLU A 150 5.59 -17.28 4.42
CA GLU A 150 6.45 -17.48 5.58
C GLU A 150 6.50 -16.21 6.45
N LEU A 151 6.66 -15.04 5.83
CA LEU A 151 6.64 -13.77 6.57
C LEU A 151 5.24 -13.40 7.04
N SER A 152 4.18 -13.68 6.24
CA SER A 152 2.79 -13.43 6.66
C SER A 152 2.39 -14.34 7.83
N GLU A 153 2.83 -15.60 7.88
CA GLU A 153 2.61 -16.51 9.00
C GLU A 153 3.30 -16.00 10.29
N ARG A 154 4.42 -15.30 10.19
CA ARG A 154 5.06 -14.67 11.35
C ARG A 154 4.21 -13.54 11.93
N PHE A 155 3.52 -12.74 11.10
CA PHE A 155 2.56 -11.78 11.63
C PHE A 155 1.45 -12.44 12.44
N ILE A 156 0.98 -13.62 12.00
CA ILE A 156 -0.04 -14.38 12.73
C ILE A 156 0.54 -14.93 14.03
N ALA A 157 1.70 -15.57 13.97
CA ALA A 157 2.28 -16.29 15.09
C ALA A 157 2.83 -15.37 16.20
N GLU A 158 3.46 -14.24 15.81
CA GLU A 158 4.23 -13.40 16.72
C GLU A 158 3.48 -12.12 17.12
N LEU A 159 2.62 -11.57 16.24
CA LEU A 159 1.83 -10.37 16.52
C LEU A 159 0.35 -10.67 16.76
N GLY A 160 -0.10 -11.91 16.58
CA GLY A 160 -1.52 -12.28 16.71
C GLY A 160 -2.40 -11.73 15.57
N ALA A 161 -1.84 -11.46 14.41
CA ALA A 161 -2.62 -11.03 13.26
C ALA A 161 -3.60 -12.13 12.81
N VAL A 162 -4.73 -11.73 12.23
CA VAL A 162 -5.73 -12.63 11.65
C VAL A 162 -5.55 -12.64 10.14
N SER A 163 -5.56 -13.82 9.52
CA SER A 163 -5.64 -13.92 8.05
C SER A 163 -7.08 -13.64 7.62
N ASP A 164 -7.29 -12.53 6.91
CA ASP A 164 -8.62 -12.06 6.50
C ASP A 164 -8.54 -11.44 5.10
N ASP A 165 -8.79 -12.26 4.08
CA ASP A 165 -8.72 -11.87 2.67
C ASP A 165 -9.77 -10.82 2.32
N ASP A 166 -10.98 -10.91 2.90
CA ASP A 166 -12.06 -9.95 2.64
C ASP A 166 -11.68 -8.54 3.17
N MET A 167 -10.99 -8.48 4.31
CA MET A 167 -10.50 -7.21 4.85
C MET A 167 -9.40 -6.63 3.96
N LEU A 168 -8.44 -7.43 3.52
CA LEU A 168 -7.35 -6.99 2.65
C LEU A 168 -7.85 -6.54 1.27
N GLU A 169 -8.87 -7.22 0.70
CA GLU A 169 -9.48 -6.84 -0.57
C GLU A 169 -10.25 -5.52 -0.47
N LYS A 170 -11.00 -5.35 0.63
CA LYS A 170 -11.83 -4.17 0.88
C LYS A 170 -11.02 -2.94 1.21
N ASP A 171 -9.91 -3.09 1.94
CA ASP A 171 -9.10 -1.97 2.39
C ASP A 171 -8.09 -1.55 1.31
N HIS A 172 -8.20 -0.29 0.88
CA HIS A 172 -7.36 0.23 -0.19
C HIS A 172 -5.91 0.51 0.22
N SER A 173 -5.62 0.66 1.52
CA SER A 173 -4.33 1.15 2.02
C SER A 173 -3.11 0.31 1.60
N ALA A 174 -3.27 -1.01 1.52
CA ALA A 174 -2.24 -1.91 1.00
C ALA A 174 -2.47 -2.24 -0.49
N ALA A 175 -3.74 -2.44 -0.90
CA ALA A 175 -4.10 -2.90 -2.23
C ALA A 175 -3.63 -1.95 -3.35
N VAL A 176 -3.68 -0.63 -3.15
CA VAL A 176 -3.22 0.35 -4.16
C VAL A 176 -1.72 0.28 -4.44
N LEU A 177 -0.92 -0.29 -3.53
CA LEU A 177 0.52 -0.43 -3.71
C LEU A 177 0.91 -1.66 -4.53
N MET A 178 0.02 -2.65 -4.66
CA MET A 178 0.30 -3.91 -5.37
C MET A 178 0.70 -3.73 -6.84
N PRO A 179 0.05 -2.86 -7.64
CA PRO A 179 0.49 -2.60 -9.02
C PRO A 179 1.91 -2.02 -9.10
N PHE A 180 2.31 -1.17 -8.13
CA PHE A 180 3.66 -0.61 -8.07
C PHE A 180 4.68 -1.70 -7.74
N VAL A 181 4.38 -2.59 -6.78
CA VAL A 181 5.23 -3.75 -6.50
C VAL A 181 5.37 -4.62 -7.75
N ARG A 182 4.25 -4.95 -8.43
CA ARG A 182 4.27 -5.80 -9.62
C ARG A 182 5.11 -5.21 -10.75
N TYR A 183 5.08 -3.89 -10.90
CA TYR A 183 5.78 -3.21 -11.99
C TYR A 183 7.27 -3.05 -11.71
N TYR A 184 7.63 -2.56 -10.52
CA TYR A 184 9.02 -2.25 -10.19
C TYR A 184 9.82 -3.45 -9.68
N PHE A 185 9.15 -4.43 -9.09
CA PHE A 185 9.76 -5.64 -8.50
C PHE A 185 9.00 -6.89 -8.94
N PRO A 186 9.03 -7.25 -10.24
CA PRO A 186 8.19 -8.30 -10.80
C PRO A 186 8.41 -9.69 -10.20
N GLU A 187 9.58 -9.95 -9.63
CA GLU A 187 9.95 -11.23 -9.02
C GLU A 187 9.81 -11.22 -7.49
N ALA A 188 9.63 -10.05 -6.87
CA ALA A 188 9.47 -9.95 -5.43
C ALA A 188 8.10 -10.47 -4.98
N LYS A 189 8.07 -11.01 -3.76
CA LYS A 189 6.85 -11.34 -3.03
C LYS A 189 6.39 -10.17 -2.18
N THR A 190 5.20 -10.27 -1.59
CA THR A 190 4.70 -9.31 -0.60
C THR A 190 4.30 -9.98 0.70
N ALA A 191 4.48 -9.28 1.81
CA ALA A 191 3.84 -9.60 3.09
C ALA A 191 3.15 -8.32 3.60
N CYS A 192 1.84 -8.38 3.82
CA CYS A 192 1.04 -7.21 4.18
C CYS A 192 0.52 -7.32 5.61
N LEU A 193 0.61 -6.23 6.37
CA LEU A 193 0.06 -6.10 7.71
C LEU A 193 -0.81 -4.85 7.79
N LEU A 194 -2.13 -5.02 7.96
CA LEU A 194 -3.03 -3.93 8.31
C LEU A 194 -3.08 -3.77 9.83
N VAL A 195 -2.93 -2.53 10.29
CA VAL A 195 -2.88 -2.16 11.70
C VAL A 195 -4.09 -1.31 12.06
N SER A 196 -4.91 -1.78 13.01
CA SER A 196 -6.03 -0.99 13.51
C SER A 196 -5.54 0.23 14.29
N GLY A 197 -6.15 1.40 14.04
CA GLY A 197 -5.91 2.61 14.83
C GLY A 197 -6.30 2.48 16.32
N ARG A 198 -7.04 1.41 16.68
CA ARG A 198 -7.41 1.08 18.06
C ARG A 198 -6.37 0.25 18.81
N SER A 199 -5.34 -0.22 18.09
CA SER A 199 -4.26 -1.01 18.71
C SER A 199 -3.48 -0.20 19.74
N GLU A 200 -3.04 -0.87 20.79
CA GLU A 200 -2.24 -0.22 21.83
C GLU A 200 -0.91 0.30 21.26
N PRO A 201 -0.36 1.41 21.76
CA PRO A 201 0.89 2.00 21.26
C PRO A 201 2.08 1.06 21.22
N ILE A 202 2.16 0.09 22.15
CA ILE A 202 3.25 -0.89 22.23
C ILE A 202 3.38 -1.73 20.96
N ILE A 203 2.30 -1.90 20.19
CA ILE A 203 2.32 -2.72 18.97
C ILE A 203 3.34 -2.21 17.94
N SER A 204 3.64 -0.91 17.94
CA SER A 204 4.64 -0.33 17.02
C SER A 204 6.03 -0.88 17.27
N ALA A 205 6.43 -1.02 18.52
CA ALA A 205 7.72 -1.62 18.91
C ALA A 205 7.77 -3.11 18.55
N ASP A 206 6.69 -3.85 18.77
CA ASP A 206 6.62 -5.28 18.44
C ASP A 206 6.71 -5.47 16.90
N ILE A 207 6.01 -4.65 16.13
CA ILE A 207 6.11 -4.65 14.67
C ILE A 207 7.56 -4.33 14.24
N ALA A 208 8.16 -3.25 14.73
CA ALA A 208 9.52 -2.86 14.36
C ALA A 208 10.56 -3.94 14.70
N GLN A 209 10.43 -4.60 15.85
CA GLN A 209 11.30 -5.71 16.23
C GLN A 209 11.17 -6.90 15.28
N LEU A 210 9.93 -7.27 14.93
CA LEU A 210 9.69 -8.36 13.98
C LEU A 210 10.23 -8.03 12.58
N LEU A 211 10.02 -6.80 12.09
CA LEU A 211 10.56 -6.36 10.80
C LEU A 211 12.10 -6.38 10.77
N LYS A 212 12.75 -6.01 11.86
CA LYS A 212 14.20 -6.13 12.01
C LYS A 212 14.67 -7.57 11.88
N GLU A 213 13.96 -8.53 12.46
CA GLU A 213 14.28 -9.95 12.36
C GLU A 213 14.11 -10.45 10.93
N MET A 214 13.01 -10.05 10.25
CA MET A 214 12.78 -10.34 8.83
C MET A 214 13.91 -9.79 7.94
N ALA A 215 14.41 -8.57 8.24
CA ALA A 215 15.55 -7.97 7.52
C ALA A 215 16.85 -8.77 7.64
N ALA A 216 17.03 -9.54 8.72
CA ALA A 216 18.18 -10.39 8.91
C ALA A 216 18.08 -11.72 8.12
N GLU A 217 16.89 -12.12 7.71
CA GLU A 217 16.61 -13.39 7.04
C GLU A 217 16.50 -13.24 5.52
N LYS A 218 15.95 -12.11 5.05
CA LYS A 218 15.67 -11.83 3.62
C LYS A 218 15.99 -10.39 3.25
N ASN A 219 16.27 -10.18 1.97
CA ASN A 219 16.41 -8.83 1.41
C ASN A 219 15.03 -8.19 1.24
N CYS A 220 14.56 -7.47 2.28
CA CYS A 220 13.28 -6.81 2.29
C CYS A 220 13.39 -5.32 1.90
N LEU A 221 12.32 -4.80 1.27
CA LEU A 221 11.97 -3.40 1.23
C LEU A 221 10.76 -3.18 2.16
N PHE A 222 10.89 -2.32 3.16
CA PHE A 222 9.79 -2.05 4.10
C PHE A 222 9.04 -0.79 3.67
N VAL A 223 7.74 -0.91 3.44
CA VAL A 223 6.88 0.17 2.97
C VAL A 223 5.78 0.41 3.99
N PHE A 224 5.74 1.62 4.54
CA PHE A 224 4.70 2.06 5.45
C PHE A 224 3.72 2.94 4.65
N SER A 225 2.51 2.45 4.48
CA SER A 225 1.46 3.11 3.72
C SER A 225 0.74 4.09 4.64
N ILE A 226 0.91 5.39 4.44
CA ILE A 226 0.44 6.43 5.37
C ILE A 226 0.00 7.66 4.58
N ASP A 227 -1.25 8.07 4.75
CA ASP A 227 -1.71 9.40 4.36
C ASP A 227 -1.61 10.35 5.57
N PHE A 228 -1.38 11.63 5.28
CA PHE A 228 -1.16 12.64 6.33
C PHE A 228 -2.43 13.47 6.56
N SER A 229 -2.30 14.73 6.92
CA SER A 229 -3.45 15.57 7.32
C SER A 229 -4.70 15.35 6.49
N HIS A 230 -5.85 15.14 7.15
CA HIS A 230 -7.13 14.88 6.48
C HIS A 230 -8.17 15.94 6.81
N TYR A 231 -8.99 16.29 5.82
CA TYR A 231 -10.22 17.10 5.97
C TYR A 231 -9.98 18.52 6.53
N LEU A 232 -8.77 19.05 6.38
CA LEU A 232 -8.41 20.39 6.86
C LEU A 232 -8.39 21.41 5.72
N ASP A 233 -8.56 22.68 6.06
CA ASP A 233 -8.29 23.77 5.13
C ASP A 233 -6.76 23.92 4.87
N PRO A 234 -6.34 24.64 3.83
CA PRO A 234 -4.92 24.73 3.45
C PRO A 234 -4.00 25.26 4.55
N ASP A 235 -4.45 26.20 5.36
CA ASP A 235 -3.62 26.81 6.43
C ASP A 235 -3.45 25.81 7.57
N MET A 236 -4.53 25.15 7.98
CA MET A 236 -4.49 24.10 9.00
C MET A 236 -3.70 22.87 8.53
N THR A 237 -3.85 22.46 7.27
CA THR A 237 -3.05 21.38 6.67
C THR A 237 -1.57 21.69 6.80
N ALA A 238 -1.14 22.88 6.40
CA ALA A 238 0.26 23.29 6.48
C ALA A 238 0.79 23.35 7.93
N GLU A 239 -0.04 23.76 8.90
CA GLU A 239 0.32 23.77 10.32
C GLU A 239 0.51 22.34 10.85
N MET A 240 -0.45 21.44 10.59
CA MET A 240 -0.39 20.05 11.06
C MET A 240 0.76 19.29 10.39
N ASP A 241 0.99 19.52 9.10
CA ASP A 241 2.11 18.94 8.36
C ASP A 241 3.46 19.36 8.96
N SER A 242 3.61 20.64 9.33
CA SER A 242 4.84 21.13 9.99
C SER A 242 5.08 20.45 11.34
N ILE A 243 4.03 20.29 12.15
CA ILE A 243 4.12 19.59 13.45
C ILE A 243 4.49 18.12 13.24
N THR A 244 3.88 17.48 12.26
CA THR A 244 4.12 16.06 11.96
C THR A 244 5.54 15.84 11.43
N LEU A 245 6.00 16.70 10.51
CA LEU A 245 7.37 16.67 10.00
C LEU A 245 8.41 16.80 11.10
N ASP A 246 8.25 17.81 11.97
CA ASP A 246 9.17 18.04 13.09
C ASP A 246 9.22 16.83 14.04
N ALA A 247 8.07 16.21 14.32
CA ALA A 247 7.99 15.00 15.15
C ALA A 247 8.68 13.79 14.49
N VAL A 248 8.48 13.58 13.19
CA VAL A 248 9.14 12.49 12.45
C VAL A 248 10.64 12.69 12.40
N MET A 249 11.10 13.89 12.06
CA MET A 249 12.53 14.19 11.93
C MET A 249 13.26 14.16 13.27
N SER A 250 12.58 14.52 14.37
CA SER A 250 13.12 14.39 15.75
C SER A 250 12.95 12.99 16.33
N ARG A 251 12.25 12.06 15.63
CA ARG A 251 11.90 10.72 16.08
C ARG A 251 11.09 10.70 17.39
N ASP A 252 10.20 11.67 17.57
CA ASP A 252 9.34 11.79 18.75
C ASP A 252 8.11 10.86 18.64
N THR A 253 8.35 9.56 18.89
CA THR A 253 7.28 8.55 18.83
C THR A 253 6.23 8.75 19.92
N GLU A 254 6.58 9.43 21.04
CA GLU A 254 5.60 9.74 22.09
C GLU A 254 4.58 10.76 21.59
N LEU A 255 5.02 11.82 20.92
CA LEU A 255 4.14 12.81 20.30
C LEU A 255 3.32 12.18 19.18
N ILE A 256 3.96 11.46 18.25
CA ILE A 256 3.30 10.81 17.10
C ILE A 256 2.22 9.83 17.57
N SER A 257 2.46 9.05 18.61
CA SER A 257 1.50 8.06 19.11
C SER A 257 0.15 8.64 19.57
N ARG A 258 0.11 9.96 19.80
CA ARG A 258 -1.08 10.73 20.23
C ARG A 258 -1.73 11.52 19.08
N MET A 259 -1.12 11.53 17.90
CA MET A 259 -1.66 12.19 16.72
C MET A 259 -2.94 11.52 16.25
N THR A 260 -3.72 12.26 15.48
CA THR A 260 -5.01 11.87 14.91
C THR A 260 -4.99 12.11 13.41
N ASP A 261 -6.10 11.86 12.73
CA ASP A 261 -6.28 12.11 11.28
C ASP A 261 -5.99 13.57 10.87
N ASP A 262 -6.01 14.51 11.82
CA ASP A 262 -5.52 15.88 11.56
C ASP A 262 -4.02 15.91 11.21
N ASN A 263 -3.26 14.89 11.58
CA ASN A 263 -1.83 14.75 11.32
C ASN A 263 -1.52 13.59 10.36
N LEU A 264 -2.00 12.38 10.66
CA LEU A 264 -1.79 11.16 9.86
C LEU A 264 -2.76 10.04 10.28
N ASP A 265 -3.10 9.18 9.34
CA ASP A 265 -4.11 8.12 9.50
C ASP A 265 -3.63 6.91 10.32
N THR A 266 -2.32 6.69 10.42
CA THR A 266 -1.77 5.58 11.20
C THR A 266 -0.56 5.98 12.06
N PRO A 267 -0.78 6.59 13.24
CA PRO A 267 0.30 6.84 14.20
C PRO A 267 1.08 5.58 14.56
N ARG A 268 0.43 4.41 14.57
CA ARG A 268 1.08 3.12 14.85
C ARG A 268 2.07 2.72 13.78
N GLY A 269 1.70 2.88 12.51
CA GLY A 269 2.58 2.63 11.35
C GLY A 269 3.79 3.57 11.36
N MET A 270 3.57 4.87 11.60
CA MET A 270 4.66 5.85 11.65
C MET A 270 5.63 5.57 12.81
N CYS A 271 5.12 5.27 14.01
CA CYS A 271 5.99 4.88 15.11
C CYS A 271 6.81 3.62 14.78
N ALA A 272 6.20 2.62 14.14
CA ALA A 272 6.90 1.39 13.73
C ALA A 272 8.00 1.68 12.68
N PHE A 273 7.76 2.59 11.73
CA PHE A 273 8.80 3.05 10.79
C PHE A 273 9.99 3.69 11.50
N ILE A 274 9.72 4.64 12.41
CA ILE A 274 10.77 5.35 13.14
C ILE A 274 11.57 4.40 14.04
N GLU A 275 10.88 3.48 14.72
CA GLU A 275 11.51 2.48 15.58
C GLU A 275 12.35 1.49 14.77
N LEU A 276 11.84 1.01 13.62
CA LEU A 276 12.62 0.17 12.71
C LEU A 276 13.90 0.89 12.25
N CYS A 277 13.77 2.12 11.76
CA CYS A 277 14.94 2.91 11.36
C CYS A 277 15.94 3.09 12.51
N SER A 278 15.46 3.28 13.74
CA SER A 278 16.30 3.41 14.94
C SER A 278 17.01 2.11 15.29
N LEU A 279 16.30 0.98 15.23
CA LEU A 279 16.85 -0.37 15.50
C LEU A 279 17.89 -0.81 14.47
N MET A 280 17.74 -0.33 13.23
CA MET A 280 18.62 -0.66 12.11
C MET A 280 19.75 0.36 11.91
N GLY A 281 19.68 1.52 12.59
CA GLY A 281 20.65 2.59 12.40
C GLY A 281 20.49 3.33 11.07
N TRP A 282 19.30 3.31 10.47
CA TRP A 282 19.00 3.99 9.22
C TRP A 282 18.66 5.46 9.46
N ASP A 283 19.10 6.31 8.54
CA ASP A 283 18.72 7.72 8.56
C ASP A 283 17.34 7.91 7.96
N ILE A 284 16.56 8.84 8.52
CA ILE A 284 15.27 9.24 7.99
C ILE A 284 15.44 10.55 7.22
N THR A 285 14.92 10.59 5.99
CA THR A 285 14.95 11.78 5.12
C THR A 285 13.57 12.00 4.51
N GLU A 286 13.08 13.25 4.54
CA GLU A 286 11.96 13.67 3.73
C GLU A 286 12.40 13.71 2.26
N LEU A 287 11.69 13.01 1.39
CA LEU A 287 11.98 12.90 -0.05
C LEU A 287 11.04 13.75 -0.89
N ASP A 288 9.77 13.86 -0.51
CA ASP A 288 8.76 14.68 -1.21
C ASP A 288 7.61 15.04 -0.25
N HIS A 289 6.96 16.20 -0.52
CA HIS A 289 5.77 16.65 0.19
C HIS A 289 4.81 17.35 -0.77
N SER A 290 3.54 16.98 -0.68
CA SER A 290 2.47 17.53 -1.50
C SER A 290 1.12 17.45 -0.76
N ASP A 291 0.06 17.87 -1.44
CA ASP A 291 -1.33 17.77 -0.97
C ASP A 291 -2.29 17.56 -2.14
N SER A 292 -3.53 17.21 -1.84
CA SER A 292 -4.57 16.95 -2.84
C SER A 292 -4.89 18.17 -3.72
N LEU A 293 -4.66 19.38 -3.23
CA LEU A 293 -4.82 20.60 -4.02
C LEU A 293 -3.73 20.72 -5.09
N LYS A 294 -2.47 20.53 -4.71
CA LYS A 294 -1.33 20.56 -5.64
C LYS A 294 -1.42 19.45 -6.67
N GLU A 295 -1.69 18.21 -6.22
CA GLU A 295 -1.75 17.05 -7.10
C GLU A 295 -2.94 17.09 -8.07
N SER A 296 -4.10 17.63 -7.67
CA SER A 296 -5.26 17.78 -8.56
C SER A 296 -5.08 18.88 -9.61
N GLY A 297 -4.29 19.90 -9.32
CA GLY A 297 -4.16 21.12 -10.13
C GLY A 297 -5.46 21.95 -10.20
N LEU A 298 -6.44 21.67 -9.33
CA LEU A 298 -7.70 22.38 -9.25
C LEU A 298 -7.61 23.59 -8.29
N PRO A 299 -8.40 24.65 -8.51
CA PRO A 299 -8.46 25.73 -7.55
C PRO A 299 -9.19 25.28 -6.26
N TYR A 300 -8.69 25.71 -5.10
CA TYR A 300 -9.36 25.45 -3.83
C TYR A 300 -10.70 26.15 -3.75
N ASN A 301 -11.76 25.36 -3.65
CA ASN A 301 -13.12 25.84 -3.39
C ASN A 301 -13.95 24.70 -2.78
N SER A 302 -15.09 25.07 -2.14
CA SER A 302 -15.96 24.10 -1.46
C SER A 302 -16.59 23.04 -2.37
N ALA A 303 -16.65 23.28 -3.68
CA ALA A 303 -17.18 22.29 -4.61
C ALA A 303 -16.14 21.22 -4.99
N SER A 304 -14.84 21.59 -4.98
CA SER A 304 -13.74 20.68 -5.29
C SER A 304 -13.18 19.99 -4.04
N PHE A 305 -13.25 20.64 -2.87
CA PHE A 305 -12.62 20.18 -1.62
C PHE A 305 -13.59 20.42 -0.43
N GLY A 306 -14.84 20.00 -0.56
CA GLY A 306 -15.89 20.23 0.46
C GLY A 306 -15.58 19.61 1.82
N GLU A 307 -14.77 18.55 1.83
CA GLU A 307 -14.33 17.86 3.04
C GLU A 307 -12.90 18.28 3.50
N GLY A 308 -12.24 19.21 2.78
CA GLY A 308 -10.88 19.64 3.06
C GLY A 308 -9.83 18.94 2.21
N LEU A 309 -8.55 19.11 2.61
CA LEU A 309 -7.40 18.52 1.91
C LEU A 309 -6.93 17.25 2.60
N THR A 310 -6.22 16.41 1.84
CA THR A 310 -5.34 15.37 2.33
C THR A 310 -3.92 15.73 1.93
N SER A 311 -2.97 15.63 2.84
CA SER A 311 -1.55 15.84 2.53
C SER A 311 -0.77 14.52 2.42
N TYR A 312 0.38 14.60 1.79
CA TYR A 312 1.21 13.47 1.42
C TYR A 312 2.67 13.76 1.68
N PHE A 313 3.34 12.88 2.39
CA PHE A 313 4.81 12.86 2.49
C PHE A 313 5.37 11.57 1.95
N ILE A 314 6.57 11.64 1.40
CA ILE A 314 7.42 10.49 1.14
C ILE A 314 8.64 10.61 2.05
N PHE A 315 8.84 9.62 2.93
CA PHE A 315 10.07 9.52 3.71
C PHE A 315 10.87 8.30 3.26
N GLY A 316 12.18 8.44 3.29
CA GLY A 316 13.13 7.35 3.08
C GLY A 316 13.84 6.99 4.38
N GLY A 317 13.96 5.69 4.64
CA GLY A 317 14.87 5.09 5.62
C GLY A 317 16.09 4.53 4.89
N THR A 318 17.25 5.15 5.04
CA THR A 318 18.44 4.83 4.25
C THR A 318 19.57 4.27 5.09
N GLU A 319 20.21 3.20 4.58
CA GLU A 319 21.43 2.65 5.12
C GLU A 319 22.64 3.39 4.54
N LYS A 320 23.51 3.93 5.41
CA LYS A 320 24.77 4.54 4.96
C LYS A 320 25.68 3.48 4.35
N GLN A 321 26.27 3.79 3.20
CA GLN A 321 27.29 2.97 2.58
C GLN A 321 28.64 3.08 3.30
#